data_0c5828b35c567da61670512e952c0dfb
#
_entry.id   0c5828b35c567da61670512e952c0dfb
#
_cell.length_a   1.000
_cell.length_b   1.000
_cell.length_c   1.000
_cell.angle_alpha   90.00
_cell.angle_beta   90.00
_cell.angle_gamma   90.00
#
_symmetry.space_group_name_H-M   'P 1'
#
loop_
_entity.id
_entity.type
_entity.pdbx_description
1 polymer ?
#
loop_
_entity_poly.entity_id
_entity_poly.type
_entity_poly.pdbx_seq_one_letter_code
_entity_poly.pdbx_strand_id
1 'polypeptide(L)' 'MVAGHLQEKNDFYYIVLSYKDADGKRKTKWEATGLSVKRNKKKAEALLQERRRNFIPPV' A
#
# COMPACT_ATOMS: atom_id res chain seq x y z
N MET A 1 7.76 5.62 -10.54
CA MET A 1 6.34 5.43 -10.28
C MET A 1 6.13 4.25 -9.37
N VAL A 2 5.28 4.38 -8.36
CA VAL A 2 5.02 3.33 -7.39
C VAL A 2 3.69 2.67 -7.70
N ALA A 3 3.70 1.35 -7.82
CA ALA A 3 2.48 0.58 -7.95
C ALA A 3 2.00 0.17 -6.56
N GLY A 4 0.71 0.04 -6.39
CA GLY A 4 0.17 -0.37 -5.11
C GLY A 4 -1.20 -0.97 -5.25
N HIS A 5 -1.56 -1.78 -4.26
CA HIS A 5 -2.88 -2.38 -4.21
C HIS A 5 -3.26 -2.64 -2.76
N LEU A 6 -4.53 -2.93 -2.55
CA LEU A 6 -5.02 -3.32 -1.24
C LEU A 6 -4.99 -4.83 -1.10
N GLN A 7 -4.64 -5.29 0.08
CA GLN A 7 -4.64 -6.70 0.42
C GLN A 7 -5.46 -6.90 1.68
N GLU A 8 -6.27 -7.96 1.71
CA GLU A 8 -7.04 -8.31 2.89
C GLU A 8 -6.31 -9.40 3.66
N LYS A 9 -6.12 -9.18 4.95
CA LYS A 9 -5.46 -10.16 5.80
C LYS A 9 -5.99 -10.02 7.22
N ASN A 10 -6.42 -11.14 7.81
CA ASN A 10 -6.96 -11.16 9.17
C ASN A 10 -8.09 -10.15 9.37
N ASP A 11 -8.97 -10.02 8.38
CA ASP A 11 -10.13 -9.12 8.39
C ASP A 11 -9.77 -7.64 8.38
N PHE A 12 -8.53 -7.31 8.02
CA PHE A 12 -8.10 -5.92 7.90
C PHE A 12 -7.51 -5.65 6.53
N TYR A 13 -7.58 -4.40 6.11
CA TYR A 13 -6.94 -3.97 4.87
C TYR A 13 -5.48 -3.63 5.12
N TYR A 14 -4.66 -4.04 4.17
CA TYR A 14 -3.24 -3.67 4.14
C TYR A 14 -2.95 -3.01 2.80
N ILE A 15 -2.06 -2.03 2.81
CA ILE A 15 -1.58 -1.39 1.60
C ILE A 15 -0.26 -2.03 1.24
N VAL A 16 -0.16 -2.54 0.01
CA VAL A 16 1.07 -3.16 -0.49
C VAL A 16 1.60 -2.26 -1.59
N LEU A 17 2.77 -1.67 -1.36
CA LEU A 17 3.42 -0.80 -2.34
C LEU A 17 4.59 -1.55 -2.97
N SER A 18 4.69 -1.48 -4.30
CA SER A 18 5.78 -2.09 -5.04
C SER A 18 6.67 -1.00 -5.61
N TYR A 19 7.96 -1.14 -5.43
CA TYR A 19 8.92 -0.16 -5.95
C TYR A 19 10.22 -0.86 -6.32
N LYS A 20 11.08 -0.16 -7.05
CA LYS A 20 12.41 -0.66 -7.38
C LYS A 20 13.41 0.10 -6.50
N ASP A 21 14.36 -0.65 -5.93
CA ASP A 21 15.42 -0.03 -5.14
C ASP A 21 16.54 0.48 -6.03
N ALA A 22 17.61 0.99 -5.42
CA ALA A 22 18.74 1.55 -6.15
C ALA A 22 19.44 0.50 -7.03
N ASP A 23 19.35 -0.76 -6.68
CA ASP A 23 19.95 -1.86 -7.45
C ASP A 23 19.02 -2.36 -8.56
N GLY A 24 17.86 -1.76 -8.71
CA GLY A 24 16.90 -2.17 -9.71
C GLY A 24 16.06 -3.39 -9.32
N LYS A 25 16.18 -3.84 -8.09
CA LYS A 25 15.41 -4.98 -7.61
C LYS A 25 14.04 -4.53 -7.15
N ARG A 26 13.02 -5.34 -7.45
CA ARG A 26 11.66 -5.04 -7.01
C ARG A 26 11.50 -5.38 -5.54
N LYS A 27 10.97 -4.44 -4.79
CA LYS A 27 10.67 -4.65 -3.38
C LYS A 27 9.23 -4.26 -3.09
N THR A 28 8.69 -4.80 -2.03
CA THR A 28 7.34 -4.46 -1.60
C THR A 28 7.38 -3.98 -0.15
N LYS A 29 6.47 -3.06 0.14
CA LYS A 29 6.30 -2.57 1.51
C LYS A 29 4.85 -2.75 1.89
N TRP A 30 4.60 -3.37 3.03
CA TRP A 30 3.26 -3.58 3.57
C TRP A 30 3.00 -2.58 4.67
N GLU A 31 1.84 -1.95 4.62
CA GLU A 31 1.42 -1.03 5.67
C GLU A 31 0.03 -1.42 6.15
N ALA A 32 -0.13 -1.54 7.46
CA ALA A 32 -1.43 -1.79 8.06
C ALA A 32 -2.24 -0.50 8.06
N THR A 33 -3.48 -0.57 7.58
CA THR A 33 -4.36 0.61 7.59
C THR A 33 -5.12 0.74 8.90
N GLY A 34 -5.27 -0.36 9.63
CA GLY A 34 -6.11 -0.38 10.81
C GLY A 34 -7.60 -0.40 10.50
N LEU A 35 -7.96 -0.50 9.23
CA LEU A 35 -9.37 -0.54 8.80
C LEU A 35 -9.80 -1.97 8.57
N SER A 36 -10.94 -2.35 9.14
CA SER A 36 -11.50 -3.67 8.89
C SER A 36 -12.02 -3.73 7.46
N VAL A 37 -12.13 -4.95 6.91
CA VAL A 37 -12.62 -5.13 5.54
C VAL A 37 -14.12 -4.81 5.44
N LYS A 38 -14.81 -4.71 6.56
CA LYS A 38 -16.23 -4.40 6.56
C LYS A 38 -16.45 -2.90 6.40
N ARG A 39 -17.13 -2.50 5.33
CA ARG A 39 -17.59 -1.11 5.09
C ARG A 39 -16.51 -0.06 5.02
N ASN A 40 -15.25 -0.47 4.88
CA ASN A 40 -14.13 0.48 4.84
C ASN A 40 -13.41 0.50 3.50
N LYS A 41 -14.00 -0.12 2.47
CA LYS A 41 -13.33 -0.21 1.18
C LYS A 41 -12.99 1.15 0.60
N LYS A 42 -13.93 2.09 0.65
CA LYS A 42 -13.66 3.44 0.11
C LYS A 42 -12.59 4.15 0.90
N LYS A 43 -12.61 4.02 2.22
CA LYS A 43 -11.58 4.62 3.07
C LYS A 43 -10.22 4.01 2.78
N ALA A 44 -10.16 2.68 2.62
CA ALA A 44 -8.92 2.00 2.32
C ALA A 44 -8.38 2.40 0.95
N GLU A 45 -9.25 2.53 -0.05
CA GLU A 45 -8.83 2.96 -1.38
C GLU A 45 -8.31 4.40 -1.37
N ALA A 46 -8.96 5.28 -0.64
CA ALA A 46 -8.49 6.66 -0.51
C ALA A 46 -7.12 6.71 0.16
N LEU A 47 -6.94 5.90 1.19
CA LEU A 47 -5.66 5.82 1.89
C LEU A 47 -4.58 5.25 0.98
N LEU A 48 -4.92 4.26 0.16
CA LEU A 48 -4.00 3.69 -0.82
C LEU A 48 -3.53 4.76 -1.80
N GLN A 49 -4.44 5.56 -2.34
CA GLN A 49 -4.08 6.61 -3.28
C GLN A 49 -3.18 7.65 -2.62
N GLU A 50 -3.49 8.01 -1.39
CA GLU A 50 -2.66 8.95 -0.65
C GLU A 50 -1.25 8.40 -0.42
N ARG A 51 -1.13 7.14 -0.03
CA ARG A 51 0.17 6.52 0.19
C ARG A 51 0.98 6.42 -1.09
N ARG A 52 0.32 6.07 -2.20
CA ARG A 52 1.01 6.00 -3.48
C ARG A 52 1.54 7.37 -3.91
N ARG A 53 0.78 8.41 -3.66
CA ARG A 53 1.16 9.76 -4.05
C ARG A 53 2.32 10.28 -3.21
N ASN A 54 2.33 9.95 -1.93
CA ASN A 54 3.31 10.47 -0.98
C ASN A 54 4.52 9.58 -0.78
N PHE A 55 4.51 8.38 -1.36
CA PHE A 55 5.61 7.45 -1.17
C PHE A 55 6.83 7.87 -1.99
N ILE A 56 7.96 8.00 -1.31
CA ILE A 56 9.23 8.28 -1.96
C ILE A 56 10.10 7.04 -1.81
N PRO A 57 10.40 6.32 -2.91
CA PRO A 57 11.25 5.14 -2.81
C PRO A 57 12.65 5.50 -2.30
N PRO A 58 13.24 4.65 -1.47
CA PRO A 58 14.61 4.88 -1.04
C PRO A 58 15.57 4.78 -2.23
N VAL A 59 16.54 5.65 -2.23
CA VAL A 59 17.54 5.72 -3.30
C VAL A 59 18.85 5.12 -2.83
#